data_dbc3b8b909e295c44fcf95e4593d8344
#
_entry.id   dbc3b8b909e295c44fcf95e4593d8344
#
_cell.length_a   1.000
_cell.length_b   1.000
_cell.length_c   1.000
_cell.angle_alpha   90.00
_cell.angle_beta   90.00
_cell.angle_gamma   90.00
#
_symmetry.space_group_name_H-M   'P 1'
#
loop_
_entity.id
_entity.type
_entity.pdbx_description
1 polymer ?
#
loop_
_entity_poly.entity_id
_entity_poly.type
_entity_poly.pdbx_seq_one_letter_code
_entity_poly.pdbx_strand_id
1 'polypeptide(L)' 'MNLYQVEITTDADFVTITVNADDENEAISIGVGMFDAGQLDTLGSSIVNIAAFPACM' A
#
# COMPACT_ATOMS: atom_id res chain seq x y z
N MET A 1 -4.16 -3.41 -16.73
CA MET A 1 -3.57 -3.08 -15.42
C MET A 1 -3.48 -1.58 -15.25
N ASN A 2 -3.77 -1.12 -14.06
CA ASN A 2 -3.78 0.29 -13.74
C ASN A 2 -2.81 0.59 -12.61
N LEU A 3 -2.33 1.83 -12.58
CA LEU A 3 -1.51 2.28 -11.47
C LEU A 3 -2.39 2.74 -10.33
N TYR A 4 -2.05 2.29 -9.13
CA TYR A 4 -2.71 2.72 -7.91
C TYR A 4 -1.68 3.22 -6.91
N GLN A 5 -2.05 4.27 -6.20
CA GLN A 5 -1.27 4.77 -5.08
C GLN A 5 -1.86 4.18 -3.82
N VAL A 6 -1.05 3.43 -3.08
CA VAL A 6 -1.49 2.81 -1.84
C VAL A 6 -0.89 3.58 -0.68
N GLU A 7 -1.75 4.08 0.20
CA GLU A 7 -1.36 4.84 1.38
C GLU A 7 -1.55 3.96 2.60
N ILE A 8 -0.47 3.70 3.29
CA ILE A 8 -0.45 2.81 4.44
C ILE A 8 -0.06 3.59 5.68
N THR A 9 -0.96 3.66 6.65
CA THR A 9 -0.66 4.24 7.94
C THR A 9 -0.34 3.12 8.91
N THR A 10 0.85 3.17 9.48
CA THR A 10 1.27 2.16 10.44
C THR A 10 1.22 2.75 11.86
N ASP A 11 1.58 1.92 12.82
CA ASP A 11 1.64 2.36 14.21
C ASP A 11 2.82 3.30 14.51
N ALA A 12 3.73 3.48 13.53
CA ALA A 12 4.92 4.31 13.71
C ALA A 12 5.06 5.39 12.65
N ASP A 13 4.54 5.19 11.43
CA ASP A 13 4.77 6.11 10.32
C ASP A 13 3.68 6.00 9.27
N PHE A 14 3.86 6.71 8.17
CA PHE A 14 2.96 6.73 7.03
C PHE A 14 3.78 6.49 5.77
N VAL A 15 3.37 5.52 4.96
CA VAL A 15 4.10 5.12 3.77
C VAL A 15 3.18 5.17 2.56
N THR A 16 3.69 5.66 1.44
CA THR A 16 2.96 5.68 0.17
C THR A 16 3.76 4.90 -0.86
N ILE A 17 3.08 3.99 -1.56
CA ILE A 17 3.70 3.22 -2.64
C ILE A 17 2.81 3.25 -3.88
N THR A 18 3.39 2.95 -5.03
CA THR A 18 2.67 2.84 -6.29
C THR A 18 2.76 1.39 -6.77
N VAL A 19 1.60 0.82 -7.11
CA VAL A 19 1.53 -0.58 -7.55
C VAL A 19 0.69 -0.67 -8.82
N ASN A 20 0.90 -1.73 -9.59
CA ASN A 20 0.06 -2.08 -10.73
C ASN A 20 -0.98 -3.10 -10.26
N ALA A 21 -2.25 -2.81 -10.50
CA ALA A 21 -3.34 -3.67 -10.06
C ALA A 21 -4.52 -3.53 -11.02
N ASP A 22 -5.41 -4.50 -11.00
CA ASP A 22 -6.62 -4.46 -11.82
C ASP A 22 -7.70 -3.61 -11.17
N ASP A 23 -7.74 -3.57 -9.85
CA ASP A 23 -8.71 -2.77 -9.11
C ASP A 23 -8.15 -2.37 -7.77
N GLU A 24 -8.94 -1.62 -7.02
CA GLU A 24 -8.56 -1.08 -5.72
C GLU A 24 -8.28 -2.19 -4.71
N ASN A 25 -9.11 -3.22 -4.70
CA ASN A 25 -8.94 -4.33 -3.75
C ASN A 25 -7.64 -5.07 -3.99
N GLU A 26 -7.27 -5.27 -5.25
CA GLU A 26 -6.01 -5.91 -5.58
C GLU A 26 -4.84 -5.04 -5.16
N ALA A 27 -4.93 -3.73 -5.36
CA ALA A 27 -3.88 -2.81 -4.94
C ALA A 27 -3.65 -2.88 -3.44
N ILE A 28 -4.72 -2.93 -2.66
CA ILE A 28 -4.62 -3.04 -1.21
C ILE A 28 -3.97 -4.36 -0.82
N SER A 29 -4.36 -5.45 -1.47
CA SER A 29 -3.77 -6.77 -1.20
C SER A 29 -2.27 -6.79 -1.48
N ILE A 30 -1.86 -6.14 -2.56
CA ILE A 30 -0.44 -6.04 -2.90
C ILE A 30 0.30 -5.25 -1.82
N GLY A 31 -0.28 -4.13 -1.39
CA GLY A 31 0.33 -3.31 -0.34
C GLY A 31 0.49 -4.08 0.97
N VAL A 32 -0.52 -4.81 1.38
CA VAL A 32 -0.47 -5.63 2.59
C VAL A 32 0.60 -6.70 2.46
N GLY A 33 0.67 -7.36 1.29
CA GLY A 33 1.68 -8.39 1.05
C GLY A 33 3.10 -7.84 1.14
N MET A 34 3.31 -6.66 0.59
CA MET A 34 4.62 -6.01 0.65
C MET A 34 4.99 -5.65 2.09
N PHE A 35 4.02 -5.19 2.85
CA PHE A 35 4.24 -4.87 4.26
C PHE A 35 4.63 -6.12 5.05
N ASP A 36 3.88 -7.21 4.86
CA ASP A 36 4.14 -8.46 5.56
C ASP A 36 5.50 -9.06 5.18
N ALA A 37 5.92 -8.85 3.94
CA ALA A 37 7.21 -9.37 3.46
C ALA A 37 8.39 -8.50 3.88
N GLY A 38 8.14 -7.36 4.54
CA GLY A 38 9.20 -6.45 4.95
C GLY A 38 9.81 -5.68 3.79
N GLN A 39 9.07 -5.51 2.71
CA GLN A 39 9.56 -4.82 1.52
C GLN A 39 9.32 -3.31 1.55
N LEU A 40 8.58 -2.83 2.53
CA LEU A 40 8.31 -1.41 2.67
C LEU A 40 9.31 -0.77 3.62
N ASP A 41 9.68 0.46 3.30
CA ASP A 41 10.59 1.25 4.12
C ASP A 41 9.79 1.90 5.25
N THR A 42 9.47 1.10 6.26
CA THR A 42 8.64 1.54 7.38
C THR A 42 9.21 1.01 8.69
N LEU A 43 9.03 1.80 9.74
CA LEU A 43 9.40 1.40 11.10
C LEU A 43 8.20 0.79 11.83
N GLY A 44 7.02 0.81 11.21
CA GLY A 44 5.82 0.27 11.83
C GLY A 44 5.79 -1.24 11.82
N SER A 45 5.15 -1.82 12.81
CA SER A 45 4.98 -3.26 12.92
C SER A 45 3.54 -3.70 12.62
N SER A 46 2.60 -2.76 12.54
CA SER A 46 1.18 -3.06 12.28
C SER A 46 0.58 -1.98 11.40
N ILE A 47 -0.32 -2.39 10.51
CA ILE A 47 -1.08 -1.44 9.69
C ILE A 47 -2.28 -0.95 10.50
N VAL A 48 -2.38 0.35 10.67
CA VAL A 48 -3.51 0.98 11.34
C VAL A 48 -4.62 1.29 10.33
N ASN A 49 -4.22 1.73 9.13
CA ASN A 49 -5.16 2.04 8.07
C ASN A 49 -4.47 1.88 6.72
N ILE A 50 -5.25 1.51 5.71
CA ILE A 50 -4.72 1.37 4.36
C ILE A 50 -5.80 1.82 3.38
N ALA A 51 -5.38 2.53 2.34
CA ALA A 51 -6.27 3.01 1.29
C ALA A 51 -5.55 2.96 -0.05
N ALA A 52 -6.31 2.81 -1.12
CA ALA A 52 -5.76 2.81 -2.47
C ALA A 52 -6.55 3.77 -3.33
N PHE A 53 -5.83 4.50 -4.18
CA PHE A 53 -6.42 5.50 -5.08
C PHE A 53 -5.86 5.32 -6.47
N PRO A 54 -6.67 5.54 -7.53
CA PRO A 54 -6.13 5.52 -8.88
C PRO A 54 -5.03 6.56 -9.03
N ALA A 55 -3.89 6.14 -9.55
CA ALA A 55 -2.75 7.02 -9.81
C ALA A 55 -2.54 7.24 -11.30
N CYS A 56 -3.44 6.78 -12.10
CA CYS A 56 -3.37 6.92 -13.55
C CYS A 56 -3.67 8.36 -13.96
N MET A 57 -2.91 8.86 -14.90
CA MET A 57 -3.14 10.19 -15.44
C MET A 57 -3.60 10.16 -16.88
#